data_2f4d55e7d14ee368cfe5b5bcb09073ed
#
_entry.id   2f4d55e7d14ee368cfe5b5bcb09073ed
#
_cell.length_a   1.000
_cell.length_b   1.000
_cell.length_c   1.000
_cell.angle_alpha   90.00
_cell.angle_beta   90.00
_cell.angle_gamma   90.00
#
_symmetry.space_group_name_H-M   'P 1'
#
loop_
_entity.id
_entity.type
_entity.pdbx_description
1 polymer ?
#
loop_
_entity_poly.entity_id
_entity_poly.type
_entity_poly.pdbx_seq_one_letter_code
_entity_poly.pdbx_strand_id
1 'polypeptide(L)'
;MKHPWSPQHFAHEALDARCKPEVIEAALDAALAIKRANEDLPVIFTLEHLGHLIDVNPETLRSFVDRRDDPYRIFRVKKRPRPGWGAAPPRASRTICVPSPALMHTQRWIAQNILNAVVPHPASFAFAPGRSLLDAASHHAGCSWLIKLDVRNFFEAISERRVYRVFRELGYGALISFELARICTRSPAPSAVGSGAFASGLPYPARPQGFLPQGAPSSPMLSNLAVRRLDDRLRALADGKRWVYTRYADDLAFSTNTPSTRQQAVAIAREAKHEIRDFGLICNESKTAIIPPGARKIMLGVLIDRFQPKLTRAFRNNIETHLYALSNPKIGAAAHLLSRGFSSVIGMRRHIAGLIAFAKQVDPPYARRLYRTFDEIDWEA
;
A
#
# COMPACT_ATOMS: atom_id res chain seq x y z
N MET A 1 24.85 9.15 15.60
CA MET A 1 24.72 10.10 14.47
C MET A 1 25.25 9.37 13.23
N LYS A 2 24.45 9.22 12.17
CA LYS A 2 24.93 8.63 10.91
C LYS A 2 25.80 9.69 10.24
N HIS A 3 27.08 9.42 10.09
CA HIS A 3 27.94 10.28 9.27
C HIS A 3 27.39 10.29 7.84
N PRO A 4 27.20 11.46 7.21
CA PRO A 4 26.81 11.51 5.81
C PRO A 4 27.88 10.77 4.98
N TRP A 5 27.43 9.97 4.01
CA TRP A 5 28.33 9.26 3.11
C TRP A 5 29.22 10.26 2.36
N SER A 6 30.53 10.07 2.44
CA SER A 6 31.56 10.93 1.80
C SER A 6 32.31 10.10 0.76
N PRO A 7 32.29 10.48 -0.53
CA PRO A 7 33.04 9.81 -1.58
C PRO A 7 34.56 9.78 -1.33
N GLN A 8 35.10 10.89 -0.81
CA GLN A 8 36.53 11.02 -0.56
C GLN A 8 36.98 10.13 0.61
N HIS A 9 36.18 10.10 1.69
CA HIS A 9 36.47 9.22 2.83
C HIS A 9 36.42 7.76 2.44
N PHE A 10 35.36 7.36 1.70
CA PHE A 10 35.23 6.00 1.17
C PHE A 10 36.40 5.61 0.26
N ALA A 11 36.81 6.48 -0.67
CA ALA A 11 37.94 6.22 -1.56
C ALA A 11 39.26 6.05 -0.79
N HIS A 12 39.50 6.88 0.24
CA HIS A 12 40.70 6.80 1.08
C HIS A 12 40.75 5.49 1.88
N GLU A 13 39.66 5.14 2.57
CA GLU A 13 39.58 3.88 3.32
C GLU A 13 39.70 2.64 2.41
N ALA A 14 39.10 2.68 1.21
CA ALA A 14 39.18 1.59 0.26
C ALA A 14 40.60 1.43 -0.32
N LEU A 15 41.38 2.53 -0.51
CA LEU A 15 42.78 2.47 -0.90
C LEU A 15 43.63 1.90 0.23
N ASP A 16 43.40 2.31 1.47
CA ASP A 16 44.10 1.79 2.67
C ASP A 16 43.83 0.29 2.85
N ALA A 17 42.61 -0.15 2.53
CA ALA A 17 42.20 -1.57 2.46
C ALA A 17 42.75 -2.34 1.24
N ARG A 18 43.58 -1.71 0.41
CA ARG A 18 44.18 -2.28 -0.82
C ARG A 18 43.15 -2.76 -1.86
N CYS A 19 42.02 -2.10 -1.93
CA CYS A 19 41.06 -2.34 -2.99
C CYS A 19 41.64 -1.88 -4.34
N LYS A 20 41.27 -2.61 -5.42
CA LYS A 20 41.70 -2.23 -6.77
C LYS A 20 41.06 -0.90 -7.17
N PRO A 21 41.80 0.02 -7.85
CA PRO A 21 41.25 1.31 -8.27
C PRO A 21 39.98 1.21 -9.08
N GLU A 22 39.88 0.20 -9.99
CA GLU A 22 38.69 0.01 -10.84
C GLU A 22 37.44 -0.35 -9.99
N VAL A 23 37.62 -1.06 -8.86
CA VAL A 23 36.54 -1.40 -7.94
C VAL A 23 36.08 -0.16 -7.18
N ILE A 24 37.03 0.69 -6.77
CA ILE A 24 36.73 1.96 -6.08
C ILE A 24 35.96 2.89 -7.01
N GLU A 25 36.41 3.04 -8.26
CA GLU A 25 35.75 3.87 -9.26
C GLU A 25 34.33 3.39 -9.54
N ALA A 26 34.15 2.09 -9.77
CA ALA A 26 32.82 1.50 -9.99
C ALA A 26 31.88 1.68 -8.78
N ALA A 27 32.40 1.62 -7.54
CA ALA A 27 31.63 1.86 -6.33
C ALA A 27 31.23 3.34 -6.18
N LEU A 28 32.14 4.26 -6.50
CA LEU A 28 31.86 5.70 -6.51
C LEU A 28 30.78 6.05 -7.54
N ASP A 29 30.87 5.50 -8.75
CA ASP A 29 29.88 5.69 -9.81
C ASP A 29 28.49 5.16 -9.38
N ALA A 30 28.45 3.98 -8.78
CA ALA A 30 27.22 3.40 -8.24
C ALA A 30 26.63 4.29 -7.12
N ALA A 31 27.45 4.80 -6.23
CA ALA A 31 27.00 5.70 -5.18
C ALA A 31 26.48 7.04 -5.74
N LEU A 32 27.18 7.60 -6.73
CA LEU A 32 26.75 8.82 -7.42
C LEU A 32 25.41 8.62 -8.14
N ALA A 33 25.19 7.47 -8.76
CA ALA A 33 23.91 7.15 -9.41
C ALA A 33 22.75 7.16 -8.41
N ILE A 34 22.94 6.58 -7.21
CA ILE A 34 21.97 6.58 -6.13
C ILE A 34 21.71 8.02 -5.63
N LYS A 35 22.76 8.78 -5.37
CA LYS A 35 22.66 10.15 -4.86
C LYS A 35 22.07 11.13 -5.86
N ARG A 36 22.29 10.92 -7.17
CA ARG A 36 21.63 11.70 -8.24
C ARG A 36 20.12 11.42 -8.31
N ALA A 37 19.70 10.19 -8.01
CA ALA A 37 18.27 9.86 -7.97
C ALA A 37 17.58 10.51 -6.76
N ASN A 38 18.23 10.48 -5.59
CA ASN A 38 17.80 11.19 -4.39
C ASN A 38 18.96 11.20 -3.35
N GLU A 39 19.30 12.37 -2.85
CA GLU A 39 20.40 12.57 -1.88
C GLU A 39 20.16 11.84 -0.54
N ASP A 40 18.91 11.65 -0.14
CA ASP A 40 18.55 10.99 1.12
C ASP A 40 18.69 9.45 1.06
N LEU A 41 18.86 8.87 -0.14
CA LEU A 41 18.96 7.42 -0.27
C LEU A 41 20.27 6.89 0.32
N PRO A 42 20.22 5.78 1.10
CA PRO A 42 21.43 5.11 1.57
C PRO A 42 22.17 4.46 0.39
N VAL A 43 23.48 4.60 0.38
CA VAL A 43 24.32 3.89 -0.58
C VAL A 43 24.43 2.43 -0.14
N ILE A 44 24.06 1.51 -1.02
CA ILE A 44 24.11 0.06 -0.80
C ILE A 44 24.76 -0.58 -2.03
N PHE A 45 25.90 -1.22 -1.85
CA PHE A 45 26.63 -1.85 -2.95
C PHE A 45 26.28 -3.33 -3.12
N THR A 46 26.22 -4.06 -2.01
CA THR A 46 26.03 -5.51 -1.97
C THR A 46 25.03 -5.93 -0.89
N LEU A 47 24.64 -7.19 -0.90
CA LEU A 47 23.78 -7.78 0.12
C LEU A 47 24.49 -7.84 1.48
N GLU A 48 25.80 -8.10 1.50
CA GLU A 48 26.66 -8.05 2.68
C GLU A 48 26.68 -6.65 3.30
N HIS A 49 26.85 -5.62 2.45
CA HIS A 49 26.79 -4.23 2.91
C HIS A 49 25.42 -3.89 3.51
N LEU A 50 24.33 -4.35 2.90
CA LEU A 50 23.00 -4.22 3.47
C LEU A 50 22.91 -4.91 4.83
N GLY A 51 23.40 -6.16 4.94
CA GLY A 51 23.42 -6.92 6.18
C GLY A 51 24.12 -6.19 7.32
N HIS A 52 25.27 -5.57 7.01
CA HIS A 52 26.01 -4.74 7.96
C HIS A 52 25.22 -3.48 8.38
N LEU A 53 24.59 -2.78 7.45
CA LEU A 53 23.80 -1.59 7.73
C LEU A 53 22.60 -1.83 8.64
N ILE A 54 22.02 -3.03 8.59
CA ILE A 54 20.77 -3.39 9.31
C ILE A 54 20.99 -4.36 10.46
N ASP A 55 22.24 -4.76 10.73
CA ASP A 55 22.60 -5.76 11.73
C ASP A 55 21.87 -7.10 11.54
N VAL A 56 21.89 -7.60 10.30
CA VAL A 56 21.33 -8.92 9.92
C VAL A 56 22.40 -9.72 9.21
N ASN A 57 22.59 -10.98 9.66
CA ASN A 57 23.57 -11.88 9.03
C ASN A 57 23.32 -11.99 7.50
N PRO A 58 24.35 -11.75 6.66
CA PRO A 58 24.26 -11.84 5.21
C PRO A 58 23.73 -13.18 4.69
N GLU A 59 24.04 -14.30 5.34
CA GLU A 59 23.49 -15.62 4.98
C GLU A 59 21.97 -15.69 5.16
N THR A 60 21.44 -15.02 6.18
CA THR A 60 19.98 -14.89 6.38
C THR A 60 19.36 -14.10 5.23
N LEU A 61 19.96 -12.98 4.84
CA LEU A 61 19.48 -12.20 3.68
C LEU A 61 19.56 -13.02 2.39
N ARG A 62 20.66 -13.76 2.19
CA ARG A 62 20.86 -14.63 1.04
C ARG A 62 19.81 -15.73 0.98
N SER A 63 19.42 -16.31 2.13
CA SER A 63 18.35 -17.31 2.18
C SER A 63 17.00 -16.77 1.70
N PHE A 64 16.69 -15.48 1.99
CA PHE A 64 15.48 -14.80 1.49
C PHE A 64 15.56 -14.57 -0.01
N VAL A 65 16.71 -14.13 -0.51
CA VAL A 65 16.94 -13.93 -1.95
C VAL A 65 16.87 -15.26 -2.72
N ASP A 66 17.46 -16.32 -2.20
CA ASP A 66 17.42 -17.68 -2.77
C ASP A 66 16.03 -18.30 -2.73
N ARG A 67 15.16 -17.83 -1.83
CA ARG A 67 13.83 -18.41 -1.59
C ARG A 67 13.92 -19.90 -1.26
N ARG A 68 14.86 -20.28 -0.40
CA ARG A 68 15.01 -21.67 0.07
C ARG A 68 13.76 -22.11 0.81
N ASP A 69 13.22 -21.20 1.64
CA ASP A 69 12.00 -21.36 2.39
C ASP A 69 11.04 -20.18 2.15
N ASP A 70 9.78 -20.34 2.55
CA ASP A 70 8.81 -19.26 2.56
C ASP A 70 8.79 -18.57 3.93
N PRO A 71 9.48 -17.43 4.11
CA PRO A 71 9.61 -16.77 5.40
C PRO A 71 8.35 -15.96 5.78
N TYR A 72 7.17 -16.43 5.40
CA TYR A 72 5.90 -15.77 5.69
C TYR A 72 4.93 -16.69 6.42
N ARG A 73 4.34 -16.19 7.50
CA ARG A 73 3.14 -16.78 8.08
C ARG A 73 1.92 -16.29 7.32
N ILE A 74 1.12 -17.23 6.79
CA ILE A 74 -0.02 -16.91 5.92
C ILE A 74 -1.31 -17.23 6.65
N PHE A 75 -2.27 -16.30 6.58
CA PHE A 75 -3.63 -16.54 7.04
C PHE A 75 -4.65 -15.79 6.20
N ARG A 76 -5.90 -16.21 6.26
CA ARG A 76 -7.00 -15.59 5.53
C ARG A 76 -7.89 -14.79 6.46
N VAL A 77 -8.19 -13.54 6.07
CA VAL A 77 -9.13 -12.66 6.76
C VAL A 77 -10.37 -12.49 5.90
N LYS A 78 -11.55 -12.75 6.45
CA LYS A 78 -12.83 -12.51 5.76
C LYS A 78 -12.97 -11.03 5.37
N LYS A 79 -13.36 -10.76 4.13
CA LYS A 79 -13.65 -9.38 3.70
C LYS A 79 -14.95 -8.93 4.36
N ARG A 80 -14.89 -7.84 5.12
CA ARG A 80 -16.11 -7.21 5.66
C ARG A 80 -16.79 -6.39 4.55
N PRO A 81 -18.15 -6.33 4.53
CA PRO A 81 -18.85 -5.42 3.64
C PRO A 81 -18.35 -3.99 3.84
N ARG A 82 -18.07 -3.28 2.75
CA ARG A 82 -17.74 -1.84 2.82
C ARG A 82 -19.02 -1.04 2.57
N PRO A 83 -19.35 -0.04 3.42
CA PRO A 83 -20.46 0.86 3.13
C PRO A 83 -20.31 1.51 1.75
N GLY A 84 -21.35 1.46 0.92
CA GLY A 84 -21.32 2.02 -0.44
C GLY A 84 -20.71 1.14 -1.55
N TRP A 85 -20.24 -0.04 -1.21
CA TRP A 85 -19.87 -1.11 -2.13
C TRP A 85 -20.81 -2.28 -1.85
N GLY A 86 -21.46 -2.84 -2.80
CA GLY A 86 -22.40 -3.96 -2.62
C GLY A 86 -21.88 -5.04 -1.66
N ALA A 87 -22.73 -5.98 -1.26
CA ALA A 87 -22.36 -7.07 -0.38
C ALA A 87 -21.12 -7.82 -0.90
N ALA A 88 -20.13 -8.03 -0.05
CA ALA A 88 -19.01 -8.89 -0.41
C ALA A 88 -19.52 -10.31 -0.67
N PRO A 89 -19.03 -11.02 -1.70
CA PRO A 89 -19.41 -12.42 -1.93
C PRO A 89 -19.22 -13.24 -0.62
N PRO A 90 -20.09 -14.19 -0.30
CA PRO A 90 -20.10 -14.91 0.99
C PRO A 90 -18.76 -15.56 1.39
N ARG A 91 -17.86 -15.81 0.43
CA ARG A 91 -16.56 -16.44 0.63
C ARG A 91 -15.36 -15.53 0.35
N ALA A 92 -15.57 -14.23 0.15
CA ALA A 92 -14.44 -13.32 -0.14
C ALA A 92 -13.50 -13.19 1.05
N SER A 93 -12.24 -13.56 0.87
CA SER A 93 -11.16 -13.42 1.86
C SER A 93 -9.98 -12.65 1.29
N ARG A 94 -9.13 -12.13 2.17
CA ARG A 94 -7.80 -11.59 1.85
C ARG A 94 -6.76 -12.52 2.42
N THR A 95 -5.74 -12.83 1.64
CA THR A 95 -4.56 -13.54 2.14
C THR A 95 -3.61 -12.51 2.74
N ILE A 96 -3.29 -12.65 4.01
CA ILE A 96 -2.32 -11.81 4.71
C ILE A 96 -1.06 -12.62 4.89
N CYS A 97 0.07 -12.05 4.46
CA CYS A 97 1.39 -12.63 4.55
C CYS A 97 2.22 -11.81 5.54
N VAL A 98 2.46 -12.36 6.73
CA VAL A 98 3.27 -11.72 7.77
C VAL A 98 4.69 -12.23 7.65
N PRO A 99 5.70 -11.38 7.36
CA PRO A 99 7.09 -11.79 7.29
C PRO A 99 7.60 -12.33 8.63
N SER A 100 8.57 -13.25 8.60
CA SER A 100 9.33 -13.66 9.77
C SER A 100 10.03 -12.47 10.44
N PRO A 101 10.42 -12.54 11.71
CA PRO A 101 11.00 -11.40 12.42
C PRO A 101 12.18 -10.75 11.69
N ALA A 102 13.15 -11.52 11.20
CA ALA A 102 14.31 -11.00 10.48
C ALA A 102 13.92 -10.36 9.14
N LEU A 103 13.02 -10.99 8.36
CA LEU A 103 12.51 -10.41 7.12
C LEU A 103 11.67 -9.16 7.38
N MET A 104 10.86 -9.16 8.45
CA MET A 104 10.08 -7.99 8.88
C MET A 104 11.00 -6.81 9.21
N HIS A 105 12.09 -7.05 9.95
CA HIS A 105 13.09 -6.03 10.27
C HIS A 105 13.73 -5.47 9.01
N THR A 106 14.20 -6.33 8.12
CA THR A 106 14.80 -5.94 6.82
C THR A 106 13.84 -5.11 5.98
N GLN A 107 12.60 -5.56 5.81
CA GLN A 107 11.61 -4.85 5.01
C GLN A 107 11.17 -3.52 5.64
N ARG A 108 11.11 -3.42 6.97
CA ARG A 108 10.86 -2.15 7.67
C ARG A 108 12.00 -1.15 7.44
N TRP A 109 13.23 -1.63 7.52
CA TRP A 109 14.38 -0.79 7.25
C TRP A 109 14.37 -0.25 5.79
N ILE A 110 14.10 -1.12 4.80
CA ILE A 110 13.94 -0.74 3.40
C ILE A 110 12.82 0.30 3.25
N ALA A 111 11.67 0.06 3.87
CA ALA A 111 10.55 1.00 3.82
C ALA A 111 10.91 2.37 4.40
N GLN A 112 11.57 2.40 5.55
CA GLN A 112 11.90 3.64 6.27
C GLN A 112 13.05 4.43 5.65
N ASN A 113 14.11 3.74 5.18
CA ASN A 113 15.33 4.39 4.74
C ASN A 113 15.45 4.55 3.22
N ILE A 114 14.73 3.74 2.44
CA ILE A 114 14.74 3.82 0.97
C ILE A 114 13.41 4.36 0.45
N LEU A 115 12.32 3.67 0.75
CA LEU A 115 11.05 3.95 0.08
C LEU A 115 10.39 5.24 0.56
N ASN A 116 10.47 5.56 1.86
CA ASN A 116 9.88 6.79 2.42
C ASN A 116 10.63 8.07 1.99
N ALA A 117 11.86 7.95 1.50
CA ALA A 117 12.57 9.07 0.89
C ALA A 117 12.01 9.46 -0.49
N VAL A 118 11.20 8.59 -1.10
CA VAL A 118 10.70 8.79 -2.46
C VAL A 118 9.27 9.35 -2.44
N VAL A 119 9.07 10.49 -3.08
CA VAL A 119 7.72 11.10 -3.19
C VAL A 119 6.88 10.29 -4.17
N PRO A 120 5.71 9.73 -3.76
CA PRO A 120 4.81 9.04 -4.66
C PRO A 120 4.12 9.99 -5.66
N HIS A 121 3.48 9.44 -6.69
CA HIS A 121 2.76 10.23 -7.69
C HIS A 121 1.71 11.14 -7.03
N PRO A 122 1.51 12.41 -7.50
CA PRO A 122 0.57 13.36 -6.92
C PRO A 122 -0.88 12.85 -6.80
N ALA A 123 -1.33 12.00 -7.69
CA ALA A 123 -2.66 11.39 -7.61
C ALA A 123 -2.76 10.19 -6.64
N SER A 124 -1.66 9.71 -6.06
CA SER A 124 -1.65 8.59 -5.10
C SER A 124 -1.79 9.09 -3.67
N PHE A 125 -2.84 8.68 -2.97
CA PHE A 125 -3.15 9.14 -1.62
C PHE A 125 -2.94 8.07 -0.54
N ALA A 126 -3.15 6.79 -0.85
CA ALA A 126 -2.88 5.71 0.10
C ALA A 126 -1.38 5.55 0.35
N PHE A 127 -1.01 5.26 1.58
CA PHE A 127 0.37 4.96 1.97
C PHE A 127 1.39 6.09 1.69
N ALA A 128 0.93 7.26 1.30
CA ALA A 128 1.75 8.42 1.02
C ALA A 128 1.89 9.26 2.30
N PRO A 129 3.11 9.62 2.73
CA PRO A 129 3.32 10.47 3.89
C PRO A 129 2.55 11.79 3.77
N GLY A 130 1.92 12.23 4.88
CA GLY A 130 1.16 13.49 4.92
C GLY A 130 -0.14 13.51 4.13
N ARG A 131 -0.59 12.38 3.55
CA ARG A 131 -1.83 12.28 2.80
C ARG A 131 -2.84 11.36 3.49
N SER A 132 -4.09 11.70 3.36
CA SER A 132 -5.18 10.97 3.98
C SER A 132 -6.25 10.52 2.97
N LEU A 133 -7.11 9.65 3.42
CA LEU A 133 -8.33 9.26 2.71
C LEU A 133 -9.25 10.47 2.46
N LEU A 134 -9.29 11.42 3.40
CA LEU A 134 -10.11 12.63 3.24
C LEU A 134 -9.56 13.56 2.17
N ASP A 135 -8.24 13.69 2.07
CA ASP A 135 -7.63 14.47 1.00
C ASP A 135 -8.03 13.91 -0.36
N ALA A 136 -7.95 12.58 -0.54
CA ALA A 136 -8.43 11.94 -1.76
C ALA A 136 -9.92 12.23 -2.03
N ALA A 137 -10.77 12.07 -1.02
CA ALA A 137 -12.21 12.30 -1.14
C ALA A 137 -12.55 13.77 -1.42
N SER A 138 -11.79 14.71 -0.86
CA SER A 138 -11.99 16.15 -1.03
C SER A 138 -11.76 16.62 -2.48
N HIS A 139 -10.84 15.97 -3.21
CA HIS A 139 -10.64 16.26 -4.63
C HIS A 139 -11.87 15.96 -5.51
N HIS A 140 -12.78 15.14 -5.02
CA HIS A 140 -14.01 14.72 -5.70
C HIS A 140 -15.28 15.28 -5.06
N ALA A 141 -15.15 16.11 -4.02
CA ALA A 141 -16.28 16.66 -3.28
C ALA A 141 -17.15 17.58 -4.17
N GLY A 142 -18.48 17.39 -4.10
CA GLY A 142 -19.44 18.16 -4.89
C GLY A 142 -19.47 17.84 -6.38
N CYS A 143 -18.80 16.76 -6.84
CA CYS A 143 -18.75 16.44 -8.26
C CYS A 143 -20.12 16.06 -8.85
N SER A 144 -20.35 16.40 -10.14
CA SER A 144 -21.53 15.99 -10.89
C SER A 144 -21.47 14.52 -11.27
N TRP A 145 -20.38 14.08 -11.87
CA TRP A 145 -20.12 12.68 -12.24
C TRP A 145 -18.99 12.09 -11.41
N LEU A 146 -19.15 10.84 -11.03
CA LEU A 146 -18.11 10.05 -10.35
C LEU A 146 -17.97 8.67 -11.00
N ILE A 147 -16.78 8.32 -11.43
CA ILE A 147 -16.41 6.98 -11.89
C ILE A 147 -15.52 6.36 -10.82
N LYS A 148 -15.83 5.12 -10.42
CA LYS A 148 -15.02 4.33 -9.50
C LYS A 148 -14.56 3.06 -10.19
N LEU A 149 -13.27 2.81 -10.15
CA LEU A 149 -12.66 1.58 -10.64
C LEU A 149 -11.88 0.93 -9.49
N ASP A 150 -11.79 -0.40 -9.49
CA ASP A 150 -11.05 -1.17 -8.47
C ASP A 150 -10.13 -2.14 -9.21
N VAL A 151 -8.87 -2.24 -8.79
CA VAL A 151 -7.91 -3.18 -9.38
C VAL A 151 -7.96 -4.51 -8.63
N ARG A 152 -8.19 -5.60 -9.37
CA ARG A 152 -8.23 -6.95 -8.80
C ARG A 152 -6.87 -7.35 -8.26
N ASN A 153 -6.84 -7.85 -7.00
CA ASN A 153 -5.62 -8.38 -6.37
C ASN A 153 -4.41 -7.45 -6.53
N PHE A 154 -4.60 -6.17 -6.22
CA PHE A 154 -3.67 -5.09 -6.55
C PHE A 154 -2.22 -5.40 -6.15
N PHE A 155 -1.97 -5.83 -4.91
CA PHE A 155 -0.62 -6.17 -4.45
C PHE A 155 -0.06 -7.38 -5.21
N GLU A 156 -0.83 -8.45 -5.31
CA GLU A 156 -0.41 -9.69 -5.96
C GLU A 156 -0.26 -9.55 -7.50
N ALA A 157 -0.88 -8.51 -8.08
CA ALA A 157 -0.70 -8.17 -9.50
C ALA A 157 0.59 -7.39 -9.79
N ILE A 158 1.28 -6.90 -8.75
CA ILE A 158 2.57 -6.21 -8.89
C ILE A 158 3.69 -7.22 -8.79
N SER A 159 4.30 -7.54 -9.93
CA SER A 159 5.35 -8.53 -10.04
C SER A 159 6.70 -8.04 -9.51
N GLU A 160 7.56 -8.98 -9.11
CA GLU A 160 8.95 -8.76 -8.74
C GLU A 160 9.73 -7.94 -9.78
N ARG A 161 9.47 -8.17 -11.07
CA ARG A 161 10.09 -7.40 -12.16
C ARG A 161 9.77 -5.90 -12.09
N ARG A 162 8.55 -5.54 -11.64
CA ARG A 162 8.19 -4.14 -11.43
C ARG A 162 8.88 -3.57 -10.20
N VAL A 163 8.96 -4.34 -9.13
CA VAL A 163 9.70 -3.97 -7.92
C VAL A 163 11.19 -3.78 -8.22
N TYR A 164 11.79 -4.67 -8.99
CA TYR A 164 13.17 -4.53 -9.49
C TYR A 164 13.37 -3.20 -10.22
N ARG A 165 12.44 -2.83 -11.12
CA ARG A 165 12.53 -1.55 -11.85
C ARG A 165 12.47 -0.34 -10.92
N VAL A 166 11.66 -0.39 -9.85
CA VAL A 166 11.63 0.67 -8.85
C VAL A 166 13.02 0.90 -8.26
N PHE A 167 13.71 -0.15 -7.81
CA PHE A 167 15.06 -0.01 -7.26
C PHE A 167 16.08 0.43 -8.32
N ARG A 168 15.95 -0.02 -9.56
CA ARG A 168 16.79 0.46 -10.68
C ARG A 168 16.59 1.95 -10.96
N GLU A 169 15.36 2.43 -10.92
CA GLU A 169 15.03 3.85 -11.11
C GLU A 169 15.54 4.73 -9.96
N LEU A 170 15.77 4.13 -8.77
CA LEU A 170 16.42 4.79 -7.63
C LEU A 170 17.97 4.76 -7.69
N GLY A 171 18.55 4.31 -8.78
CA GLY A 171 19.99 4.32 -9.03
C GLY A 171 20.76 3.11 -8.49
N TYR A 172 20.10 2.16 -7.83
CA TYR A 172 20.78 0.96 -7.33
C TYR A 172 21.29 0.07 -8.47
N GLY A 173 22.44 -0.56 -8.28
CA GLY A 173 23.05 -1.51 -9.22
C GLY A 173 22.12 -2.68 -9.55
N ALA A 174 22.37 -3.37 -10.65
CA ALA A 174 21.47 -4.42 -11.14
C ALA A 174 21.29 -5.58 -10.14
N LEU A 175 22.40 -6.07 -9.55
CA LEU A 175 22.36 -7.19 -8.62
C LEU A 175 21.64 -6.82 -7.33
N ILE A 176 22.02 -5.71 -6.67
CA ILE A 176 21.38 -5.30 -5.42
C ILE A 176 19.90 -4.93 -5.64
N SER A 177 19.52 -4.37 -6.80
CA SER A 177 18.10 -4.11 -7.12
C SER A 177 17.31 -5.41 -7.24
N PHE A 178 17.91 -6.47 -7.78
CA PHE A 178 17.30 -7.78 -7.86
C PHE A 178 17.16 -8.40 -6.46
N GLU A 179 18.17 -8.32 -5.64
CA GLU A 179 18.18 -8.83 -4.26
C GLU A 179 17.14 -8.11 -3.39
N LEU A 180 17.08 -6.78 -3.46
CA LEU A 180 16.05 -5.98 -2.78
C LEU A 180 14.63 -6.33 -3.27
N ALA A 181 14.45 -6.55 -4.58
CA ALA A 181 13.16 -6.96 -5.13
C ALA A 181 12.75 -8.34 -4.61
N ARG A 182 13.66 -9.29 -4.51
CA ARG A 182 13.39 -10.62 -3.95
C ARG A 182 13.05 -10.58 -2.47
N ILE A 183 13.76 -9.78 -1.68
CA ILE A 183 13.47 -9.54 -0.26
C ILE A 183 12.08 -8.93 -0.06
N CYS A 184 11.64 -8.05 -0.96
CA CYS A 184 10.35 -7.35 -0.87
C CYS A 184 9.18 -8.10 -1.51
N THR A 185 9.41 -9.21 -2.19
CA THR A 185 8.37 -10.00 -2.87
C THR A 185 8.33 -11.43 -2.37
N ARG A 186 7.16 -12.06 -2.53
CA ARG A 186 6.93 -13.46 -2.16
C ARG A 186 6.63 -14.28 -3.41
N SER A 187 7.20 -15.46 -3.56
CA SER A 187 6.78 -16.44 -4.56
C SER A 187 5.62 -17.30 -4.05
N PRO A 188 4.67 -17.70 -4.93
CA PRO A 188 3.47 -18.44 -4.50
C PRO A 188 3.74 -19.85 -3.97
N ALA A 189 4.87 -20.43 -4.27
CA ALA A 189 5.32 -21.70 -3.69
C ALA A 189 6.86 -21.78 -3.73
N PRO A 190 7.52 -22.34 -2.72
CA PRO A 190 8.71 -23.10 -2.94
C PRO A 190 8.23 -24.40 -3.60
N SER A 191 7.70 -24.30 -4.82
CA SER A 191 7.30 -25.49 -5.52
C SER A 191 8.56 -26.35 -5.67
N ALA A 192 8.40 -27.63 -5.52
CA ALA A 192 9.21 -28.72 -5.95
C ALA A 192 9.77 -28.51 -7.38
N VAL A 193 10.53 -27.46 -7.56
CA VAL A 193 11.47 -27.33 -8.66
C VAL A 193 12.63 -28.17 -8.20
N GLY A 194 12.69 -29.36 -8.73
CA GLY A 194 13.76 -30.30 -8.50
C GLY A 194 15.10 -29.58 -8.53
N SER A 195 16.04 -30.11 -7.79
CA SER A 195 17.45 -29.75 -7.70
C SER A 195 18.16 -29.78 -9.08
N GLY A 196 17.58 -29.12 -10.07
CA GLY A 196 17.99 -29.08 -11.45
C GLY A 196 18.46 -27.70 -11.83
N ALA A 197 19.76 -27.62 -12.02
CA ALA A 197 20.50 -26.64 -12.80
C ALA A 197 20.46 -25.20 -12.27
N PHE A 198 21.49 -24.84 -11.55
CA PHE A 198 22.06 -23.51 -11.66
C PHE A 198 22.34 -23.28 -13.14
N ALA A 199 21.62 -22.39 -13.78
CA ALA A 199 22.04 -21.91 -15.08
C ALA A 199 23.44 -21.31 -14.88
N SER A 200 24.43 -21.91 -15.50
CA SER A 200 25.84 -21.56 -15.36
C SER A 200 25.99 -20.05 -15.62
N GLY A 201 26.43 -19.32 -14.60
CA GLY A 201 26.67 -17.88 -14.67
C GLY A 201 25.68 -16.97 -13.94
N LEU A 202 24.61 -17.48 -13.34
CA LEU A 202 23.73 -16.66 -12.50
C LEU A 202 24.07 -16.88 -11.01
N PRO A 203 24.16 -15.79 -10.21
CA PRO A 203 24.46 -15.88 -8.77
C PRO A 203 23.33 -16.52 -7.96
N TYR A 204 22.12 -16.62 -8.51
CA TYR A 204 20.95 -17.16 -7.86
C TYR A 204 20.17 -18.15 -8.75
N PRO A 205 19.52 -19.17 -8.15
CA PRO A 205 18.73 -20.13 -8.91
C PRO A 205 17.52 -19.47 -9.58
N ALA A 206 17.16 -19.93 -10.78
CA ALA A 206 15.93 -19.53 -11.44
C ALA A 206 14.72 -20.01 -10.62
N ARG A 207 13.97 -19.09 -10.03
CA ARG A 207 12.76 -19.36 -9.23
C ARG A 207 11.55 -18.68 -9.87
N PRO A 208 10.33 -19.17 -9.62
CA PRO A 208 9.11 -18.49 -10.07
C PRO A 208 9.11 -17.02 -9.66
N GLN A 209 8.63 -16.16 -10.56
CA GLN A 209 8.55 -14.72 -10.32
C GLN A 209 7.66 -14.41 -9.11
N GLY A 210 8.18 -13.60 -8.19
CA GLY A 210 7.44 -13.16 -7.02
C GLY A 210 6.48 -12.01 -7.31
N PHE A 211 5.68 -11.69 -6.30
CA PHE A 211 4.73 -10.57 -6.29
C PHE A 211 4.73 -9.87 -4.92
N LEU A 212 4.18 -8.67 -4.83
CA LEU A 212 4.06 -7.96 -3.55
C LEU A 212 3.08 -8.68 -2.62
N PRO A 213 3.52 -9.12 -1.42
CA PRO A 213 2.64 -9.76 -0.45
C PRO A 213 1.78 -8.72 0.29
N GLN A 214 0.51 -9.00 0.51
CA GLN A 214 -0.33 -8.17 1.35
C GLN A 214 0.01 -8.41 2.82
N GLY A 215 0.50 -7.38 3.53
CA GLY A 215 0.88 -7.45 4.95
C GLY A 215 2.36 -7.25 5.22
N ALA A 216 3.21 -7.20 4.20
CA ALA A 216 4.62 -6.85 4.33
C ALA A 216 4.83 -5.34 4.44
N PRO A 217 5.80 -4.85 5.25
CA PRO A 217 6.02 -3.43 5.49
C PRO A 217 6.42 -2.62 4.25
N SER A 218 7.15 -3.24 3.33
CA SER A 218 7.62 -2.60 2.10
C SER A 218 6.54 -2.50 1.01
N SER A 219 5.54 -3.40 1.03
CA SER A 219 4.53 -3.50 -0.04
C SER A 219 3.70 -2.23 -0.26
N PRO A 220 3.27 -1.46 0.77
CA PRO A 220 2.46 -0.28 0.56
C PRO A 220 3.13 0.77 -0.34
N MET A 221 4.33 1.21 -0.01
CA MET A 221 5.04 2.23 -0.79
C MET A 221 5.52 1.67 -2.14
N LEU A 222 6.03 0.44 -2.17
CA LEU A 222 6.41 -0.21 -3.43
C LEU A 222 5.23 -0.29 -4.40
N SER A 223 4.02 -0.53 -3.92
CA SER A 223 2.84 -0.53 -4.79
C SER A 223 2.59 0.82 -5.44
N ASN A 224 2.80 1.92 -4.71
CA ASN A 224 2.69 3.27 -5.25
C ASN A 224 3.76 3.57 -6.32
N LEU A 225 5.00 3.21 -6.04
CA LEU A 225 6.12 3.48 -6.95
C LEU A 225 6.04 2.60 -8.22
N ALA A 226 5.66 1.34 -8.07
CA ALA A 226 5.58 0.38 -9.17
C ALA A 226 4.49 0.73 -10.21
N VAL A 227 3.45 1.47 -9.81
CA VAL A 227 2.37 1.87 -10.72
C VAL A 227 2.42 3.36 -11.11
N ARG A 228 3.50 4.07 -10.77
CA ARG A 228 3.65 5.50 -11.05
C ARG A 228 3.37 5.85 -12.52
N ARG A 229 3.91 5.06 -13.46
CA ARG A 229 3.69 5.27 -14.90
C ARG A 229 2.24 5.06 -15.33
N LEU A 230 1.49 4.22 -14.62
CA LEU A 230 0.05 4.10 -14.83
C LEU A 230 -0.66 5.36 -14.33
N ASP A 231 -0.27 5.87 -13.15
CA ASP A 231 -0.84 7.12 -12.62
C ASP A 231 -0.58 8.30 -13.56
N ASP A 232 0.61 8.39 -14.19
CA ASP A 232 0.93 9.40 -15.20
C ASP A 232 -0.05 9.34 -16.39
N ARG A 233 -0.31 8.15 -16.93
CA ARG A 233 -1.24 7.95 -18.06
C ARG A 233 -2.68 8.27 -17.68
N LEU A 234 -3.15 7.78 -16.53
CA LEU A 234 -4.51 8.02 -16.07
C LEU A 234 -4.74 9.49 -15.70
N ARG A 235 -3.72 10.17 -15.19
CA ARG A 235 -3.74 11.60 -14.95
C ARG A 235 -3.84 12.38 -16.25
N ALA A 236 -3.04 12.06 -17.25
CA ALA A 236 -3.08 12.68 -18.57
C ALA A 236 -4.45 12.49 -19.26
N LEU A 237 -5.03 11.27 -19.16
CA LEU A 237 -6.38 10.99 -19.65
C LEU A 237 -7.43 11.88 -18.97
N ALA A 238 -7.35 12.03 -17.64
CA ALA A 238 -8.29 12.85 -16.87
C ALA A 238 -8.15 14.34 -17.24
N ASP A 239 -6.93 14.87 -17.20
CA ASP A 239 -6.64 16.29 -17.48
C ASP A 239 -7.07 16.67 -18.90
N GLY A 240 -6.81 15.83 -19.91
CA GLY A 240 -7.22 16.06 -21.31
C GLY A 240 -8.73 16.13 -21.51
N LYS A 241 -9.52 15.65 -20.56
CA LYS A 241 -11.00 15.64 -20.62
C LYS A 241 -11.66 16.49 -19.53
N ARG A 242 -10.88 17.25 -18.76
CA ARG A 242 -11.31 18.07 -17.62
C ARG A 242 -11.98 17.25 -16.51
N TRP A 243 -11.39 16.08 -16.22
CA TRP A 243 -11.74 15.23 -15.09
C TRP A 243 -10.61 15.26 -14.06
N VAL A 244 -10.97 15.05 -12.81
CA VAL A 244 -10.02 14.87 -11.69
C VAL A 244 -9.77 13.38 -11.52
N TYR A 245 -8.51 12.99 -11.37
CA TYR A 245 -8.10 11.63 -11.09
C TYR A 245 -7.39 11.51 -9.75
N THR A 246 -7.78 10.53 -8.94
CA THR A 246 -7.03 10.10 -7.74
C THR A 246 -7.01 8.59 -7.62
N ARG A 247 -6.00 8.08 -6.92
CA ARG A 247 -5.89 6.67 -6.54
C ARG A 247 -5.67 6.51 -5.04
N TYR A 248 -6.41 5.62 -4.42
CA TYR A 248 -6.21 5.18 -3.05
C TYR A 248 -5.98 3.66 -3.04
N ALA A 249 -4.73 3.22 -3.09
CA ALA A 249 -4.31 1.84 -3.28
C ALA A 249 -4.91 1.22 -4.57
N ASP A 250 -5.83 0.27 -4.41
CA ASP A 250 -6.58 -0.41 -5.47
C ASP A 250 -7.81 0.36 -5.98
N ASP A 251 -8.26 1.38 -5.23
CA ASP A 251 -9.44 2.19 -5.55
C ASP A 251 -9.02 3.40 -6.41
N LEU A 252 -9.48 3.49 -7.66
CA LEU A 252 -9.27 4.62 -8.56
C LEU A 252 -10.57 5.40 -8.72
N ALA A 253 -10.47 6.72 -8.72
CA ALA A 253 -11.62 7.60 -8.90
C ALA A 253 -11.37 8.65 -9.97
N PHE A 254 -12.41 8.89 -10.81
CA PHE A 254 -12.45 10.00 -11.75
C PHE A 254 -13.72 10.79 -11.50
N SER A 255 -13.64 12.11 -11.49
CA SER A 255 -14.83 12.95 -11.31
C SER A 255 -14.74 14.24 -12.11
N THR A 256 -15.89 14.83 -12.38
CA THR A 256 -15.98 16.15 -13.03
C THR A 256 -17.21 16.92 -12.57
N ASN A 257 -17.08 18.24 -12.59
CA ASN A 257 -18.18 19.21 -12.48
C ASN A 257 -18.53 19.85 -13.84
N THR A 258 -17.72 19.59 -14.85
CA THR A 258 -18.01 20.05 -16.22
C THR A 258 -19.27 19.33 -16.73
N PRO A 259 -20.19 20.03 -17.41
CA PRO A 259 -21.32 19.41 -18.05
C PRO A 259 -20.87 18.23 -18.93
N SER A 260 -21.35 17.03 -18.61
CA SER A 260 -20.93 15.81 -19.28
C SER A 260 -22.10 14.87 -19.47
N THR A 261 -22.06 14.10 -20.55
CA THR A 261 -23.09 13.08 -20.86
C THR A 261 -22.69 11.73 -20.26
N ARG A 262 -23.67 10.83 -20.16
CA ARG A 262 -23.41 9.45 -19.78
C ARG A 262 -22.44 8.74 -20.74
N GLN A 263 -22.54 9.05 -22.04
CA GLN A 263 -21.65 8.47 -23.06
C GLN A 263 -20.19 8.89 -22.83
N GLN A 264 -19.96 10.15 -22.49
CA GLN A 264 -18.62 10.64 -22.15
C GLN A 264 -18.06 9.95 -20.87
N ALA A 265 -18.86 9.81 -19.83
CA ALA A 265 -18.45 9.12 -18.62
C ALA A 265 -18.12 7.63 -18.89
N VAL A 266 -18.93 6.95 -19.72
CA VAL A 266 -18.65 5.57 -20.14
C VAL A 266 -17.38 5.49 -20.99
N ALA A 267 -17.14 6.45 -21.89
CA ALA A 267 -15.92 6.49 -22.70
C ALA A 267 -14.67 6.62 -21.83
N ILE A 268 -14.66 7.54 -20.84
CA ILE A 268 -13.54 7.69 -19.89
C ILE A 268 -13.31 6.39 -19.10
N ALA A 269 -14.36 5.78 -18.57
CA ALA A 269 -14.24 4.52 -17.85
C ALA A 269 -13.64 3.41 -18.72
N ARG A 270 -14.02 3.35 -20.00
CA ARG A 270 -13.48 2.38 -20.97
C ARG A 270 -12.02 2.66 -21.28
N GLU A 271 -11.64 3.92 -21.54
CA GLU A 271 -10.26 4.29 -21.80
C GLU A 271 -9.36 4.05 -20.58
N ALA A 272 -9.81 4.42 -19.37
CA ALA A 272 -9.08 4.13 -18.15
C ALA A 272 -8.87 2.62 -17.92
N LYS A 273 -9.88 1.80 -18.19
CA LYS A 273 -9.75 0.32 -18.14
C LYS A 273 -8.77 -0.21 -19.19
N HIS A 274 -8.72 0.42 -20.34
CA HIS A 274 -7.75 0.06 -21.39
C HIS A 274 -6.32 0.33 -20.90
N GLU A 275 -6.05 1.53 -20.40
CA GLU A 275 -4.75 1.89 -19.82
C GLU A 275 -4.32 0.94 -18.67
N ILE A 276 -5.26 0.59 -17.78
CA ILE A 276 -5.01 -0.36 -16.69
C ILE A 276 -4.65 -1.75 -17.26
N ARG A 277 -5.34 -2.22 -18.29
CA ARG A 277 -5.09 -3.51 -18.93
C ARG A 277 -3.76 -3.53 -19.67
N ASP A 278 -3.45 -2.49 -20.44
CA ASP A 278 -2.16 -2.35 -21.15
C ASP A 278 -0.99 -2.24 -20.20
N PHE A 279 -1.23 -1.69 -19.04
CA PHE A 279 -0.26 -1.75 -17.95
C PHE A 279 -0.12 -3.15 -17.34
N GLY A 280 -0.97 -4.12 -17.69
CA GLY A 280 -0.96 -5.50 -17.20
C GLY A 280 -1.65 -5.69 -15.86
N LEU A 281 -2.59 -4.82 -15.51
CA LEU A 281 -3.48 -4.95 -14.36
C LEU A 281 -4.92 -5.22 -14.84
N ILE A 282 -5.77 -5.72 -13.96
CA ILE A 282 -7.14 -6.11 -14.29
C ILE A 282 -8.12 -5.37 -13.39
N CYS A 283 -9.10 -4.69 -13.99
CA CYS A 283 -10.20 -4.08 -13.25
C CYS A 283 -11.17 -5.14 -12.70
N ASN A 284 -11.70 -4.86 -11.53
CA ASN A 284 -12.79 -5.61 -10.94
C ASN A 284 -14.11 -5.06 -11.45
N GLU A 285 -14.70 -5.72 -12.44
CA GLU A 285 -15.93 -5.27 -13.09
C GLU A 285 -17.13 -5.16 -12.12
N SER A 286 -17.23 -6.06 -11.14
CA SER A 286 -18.31 -6.02 -10.15
C SER A 286 -18.25 -4.82 -9.19
N LYS A 287 -17.12 -4.14 -9.14
CA LYS A 287 -16.92 -2.94 -8.32
C LYS A 287 -16.79 -1.66 -9.16
N THR A 288 -16.80 -1.77 -10.48
CA THR A 288 -16.84 -0.60 -11.35
C THR A 288 -18.18 0.10 -11.24
N ALA A 289 -18.18 1.40 -11.01
CA ALA A 289 -19.40 2.19 -10.92
C ALA A 289 -19.26 3.53 -11.63
N ILE A 290 -20.27 3.90 -12.40
CA ILE A 290 -20.43 5.22 -13.02
C ILE A 290 -21.66 5.86 -12.37
N ILE A 291 -21.45 6.89 -11.58
CA ILE A 291 -22.47 7.52 -10.74
C ILE A 291 -22.83 8.88 -11.35
N PRO A 292 -24.08 9.05 -11.82
CA PRO A 292 -24.52 10.25 -12.52
C PRO A 292 -24.84 11.41 -11.57
N PRO A 293 -25.12 12.62 -12.12
CA PRO A 293 -25.68 13.74 -11.36
C PRO A 293 -26.96 13.34 -10.63
N GLY A 294 -27.21 13.92 -9.46
CA GLY A 294 -28.38 13.63 -8.65
C GLY A 294 -28.28 12.33 -7.82
N ALA A 295 -27.43 11.38 -8.21
CA ALA A 295 -27.22 10.16 -7.44
C ALA A 295 -26.24 10.39 -6.30
N ARG A 296 -26.46 9.67 -5.20
CA ARG A 296 -25.62 9.73 -3.99
C ARG A 296 -24.22 9.18 -4.27
N LYS A 297 -23.19 9.96 -3.95
CA LYS A 297 -21.79 9.61 -4.19
C LYS A 297 -21.07 9.29 -2.90
N ILE A 298 -20.61 8.04 -2.79
CA ILE A 298 -19.81 7.57 -1.65
C ILE A 298 -18.45 7.13 -2.19
N MET A 299 -17.37 7.70 -1.64
CA MET A 299 -16.00 7.35 -1.95
C MET A 299 -15.24 7.05 -0.66
N LEU A 300 -14.49 5.96 -0.63
CA LEU A 300 -13.68 5.56 0.54
C LEU A 300 -14.44 5.55 1.88
N GLY A 301 -15.77 5.31 1.85
CA GLY A 301 -16.63 5.27 3.02
C GLY A 301 -17.23 6.61 3.45
N VAL A 302 -16.90 7.72 2.79
CA VAL A 302 -17.46 9.04 3.07
C VAL A 302 -18.37 9.52 1.93
N LEU A 303 -19.35 10.33 2.28
CA LEU A 303 -20.27 10.98 1.35
C LEU A 303 -19.60 12.24 0.79
N ILE A 304 -19.60 12.39 -0.54
CA ILE A 304 -18.94 13.50 -1.24
C ILE A 304 -19.91 14.34 -2.11
N ASP A 305 -21.23 14.26 -1.84
CA ASP A 305 -22.25 14.98 -2.61
C ASP A 305 -22.18 16.51 -2.44
N ARG A 306 -21.46 17.00 -1.43
CA ARG A 306 -21.29 18.41 -1.14
C ARG A 306 -19.82 18.79 -1.15
N PHE A 307 -19.52 20.07 -0.98
CA PHE A 307 -18.15 20.64 -1.04
C PHE A 307 -17.18 20.03 0.01
N GLN A 308 -17.68 19.36 1.02
CA GLN A 308 -16.85 18.68 2.02
C GLN A 308 -17.32 17.24 2.22
N PRO A 309 -16.38 16.29 2.36
CA PRO A 309 -16.71 14.91 2.72
C PRO A 309 -17.44 14.84 4.07
N LYS A 310 -18.45 13.96 4.16
CA LYS A 310 -19.25 13.76 5.38
C LYS A 310 -19.35 12.27 5.71
N LEU A 311 -19.56 11.96 6.99
CA LEU A 311 -19.91 10.61 7.41
C LEU A 311 -21.27 10.19 6.82
N THR A 312 -21.34 8.96 6.33
CA THR A 312 -22.61 8.40 5.83
C THR A 312 -23.56 8.17 7.01
N ARG A 313 -24.89 8.24 6.75
CA ARG A 313 -25.90 7.91 7.78
C ARG A 313 -25.71 6.48 8.31
N ALA A 314 -25.40 5.53 7.43
CA ALA A 314 -25.17 4.14 7.83
C ALA A 314 -23.98 4.02 8.80
N PHE A 315 -22.90 4.78 8.59
CA PHE A 315 -21.77 4.81 9.52
C PHE A 315 -22.16 5.40 10.87
N ARG A 316 -22.87 6.54 10.89
CA ARG A 316 -23.35 7.17 12.12
C ARG A 316 -24.26 6.22 12.90
N ASN A 317 -25.26 5.65 12.26
CA ASN A 317 -26.17 4.69 12.89
C ASN A 317 -25.42 3.47 13.45
N ASN A 318 -24.41 2.96 12.74
CA ASN A 318 -23.64 1.81 13.23
C ASN A 318 -22.91 2.13 14.53
N ILE A 319 -22.24 3.28 14.62
CA ILE A 319 -21.48 3.65 15.82
C ILE A 319 -22.42 4.01 16.99
N GLU A 320 -23.51 4.73 16.69
CA GLU A 320 -24.53 5.09 17.69
C GLU A 320 -25.20 3.83 18.26
N THR A 321 -25.47 2.81 17.43
CA THR A 321 -25.99 1.52 17.89
C THR A 321 -25.02 0.81 18.85
N HIS A 322 -23.72 0.83 18.56
CA HIS A 322 -22.73 0.27 19.48
C HIS A 322 -22.74 1.01 20.81
N LEU A 323 -22.67 2.34 20.79
CA LEU A 323 -22.61 3.15 22.02
C LEU A 323 -23.91 3.02 22.83
N TYR A 324 -25.07 3.10 22.18
CA TYR A 324 -26.37 2.92 22.84
C TYR A 324 -26.47 1.57 23.56
N ALA A 325 -26.09 0.47 22.88
CA ALA A 325 -26.16 -0.87 23.48
C ALA A 325 -25.23 -1.01 24.70
N LEU A 326 -24.06 -0.40 24.64
CA LEU A 326 -23.05 -0.44 25.70
C LEU A 326 -23.39 0.48 26.89
N SER A 327 -24.06 1.60 26.64
CA SER A 327 -24.52 2.53 27.71
C SER A 327 -25.85 2.09 28.35
N ASN A 328 -26.53 1.09 27.76
CA ASN A 328 -27.80 0.62 28.28
C ASN A 328 -27.59 -0.49 29.31
N PRO A 329 -27.92 -0.29 30.61
CA PRO A 329 -27.70 -1.30 31.66
C PRO A 329 -28.43 -2.64 31.41
N LYS A 330 -29.50 -2.63 30.59
CA LYS A 330 -30.24 -3.84 30.23
C LYS A 330 -29.56 -4.71 29.20
N ILE A 331 -28.58 -4.19 28.45
CA ILE A 331 -27.85 -4.89 27.39
C ILE A 331 -26.43 -5.18 27.86
N GLY A 332 -25.65 -4.16 28.15
CA GLY A 332 -24.29 -4.26 28.63
C GLY A 332 -23.27 -4.78 27.60
N ALA A 333 -22.02 -4.85 28.03
CA ALA A 333 -20.92 -5.25 27.16
C ALA A 333 -20.98 -6.73 26.75
N ALA A 334 -21.34 -7.62 27.67
CA ALA A 334 -21.38 -9.05 27.42
C ALA A 334 -22.43 -9.46 26.37
N ALA A 335 -23.68 -8.99 26.52
CA ALA A 335 -24.73 -9.30 25.56
C ALA A 335 -24.46 -8.68 24.18
N HIS A 336 -23.95 -7.43 24.15
CA HIS A 336 -23.61 -6.77 22.89
C HIS A 336 -22.46 -7.47 22.15
N LEU A 337 -21.44 -7.94 22.88
CA LEU A 337 -20.34 -8.74 22.36
C LEU A 337 -20.86 -9.97 21.61
N LEU A 338 -21.74 -10.76 22.27
CA LEU A 338 -22.33 -11.97 21.69
C LEU A 338 -23.17 -11.64 20.44
N SER A 339 -24.05 -10.63 20.55
CA SER A 339 -24.96 -10.24 19.46
C SER A 339 -24.24 -9.79 18.19
N ARG A 340 -23.02 -9.21 18.34
CA ARG A 340 -22.19 -8.70 17.25
C ARG A 340 -21.07 -9.67 16.82
N GLY A 341 -20.91 -10.80 17.51
CA GLY A 341 -19.91 -11.81 17.19
C GLY A 341 -18.48 -11.36 17.43
N PHE A 342 -18.25 -10.53 18.44
CA PHE A 342 -16.89 -10.20 18.87
C PHE A 342 -16.30 -11.34 19.71
N SER A 343 -15.00 -11.58 19.57
CA SER A 343 -14.29 -12.61 20.32
C SER A 343 -13.85 -12.17 21.71
N SER A 344 -13.83 -10.87 22.00
CA SER A 344 -13.47 -10.31 23.31
C SER A 344 -13.94 -8.87 23.49
N VAL A 345 -14.17 -8.46 24.74
CA VAL A 345 -14.51 -7.08 25.11
C VAL A 345 -13.42 -6.11 24.67
N ILE A 346 -12.14 -6.47 24.88
CA ILE A 346 -10.99 -5.66 24.43
C ILE A 346 -11.02 -5.46 22.91
N GLY A 347 -11.32 -6.50 22.15
CA GLY A 347 -11.44 -6.44 20.69
C GLY A 347 -12.59 -5.53 20.25
N MET A 348 -13.73 -5.61 20.91
CA MET A 348 -14.90 -4.75 20.70
C MET A 348 -14.57 -3.28 21.03
N ARG A 349 -13.97 -3.01 22.19
CA ARG A 349 -13.55 -1.67 22.61
C ARG A 349 -12.61 -1.04 21.58
N ARG A 350 -11.58 -1.77 21.14
CA ARG A 350 -10.64 -1.31 20.08
C ARG A 350 -11.34 -1.05 18.75
N HIS A 351 -12.30 -1.89 18.39
CA HIS A 351 -13.09 -1.69 17.17
C HIS A 351 -13.88 -0.38 17.21
N ILE A 352 -14.60 -0.13 18.30
CA ILE A 352 -15.42 1.08 18.46
C ILE A 352 -14.51 2.32 18.55
N ALA A 353 -13.41 2.27 19.30
CA ALA A 353 -12.43 3.34 19.34
C ALA A 353 -11.89 3.67 17.93
N GLY A 354 -11.65 2.66 17.09
CA GLY A 354 -11.28 2.85 15.68
C GLY A 354 -12.36 3.53 14.85
N LEU A 355 -13.63 3.20 15.07
CA LEU A 355 -14.75 3.91 14.42
C LEU A 355 -14.82 5.39 14.83
N ILE A 356 -14.63 5.70 16.13
CA ILE A 356 -14.62 7.08 16.63
C ILE A 356 -13.41 7.83 16.08
N ALA A 357 -12.24 7.20 16.03
CA ALA A 357 -11.03 7.79 15.43
C ALA A 357 -11.23 8.13 13.94
N PHE A 358 -11.93 7.27 13.18
CA PHE A 358 -12.31 7.57 11.80
C PHE A 358 -13.31 8.74 11.75
N ALA A 359 -14.34 8.75 12.63
CA ALA A 359 -15.28 9.86 12.72
C ALA A 359 -14.57 11.19 13.03
N LYS A 360 -13.53 11.18 13.88
CA LYS A 360 -12.73 12.36 14.22
C LYS A 360 -12.05 12.99 13.01
N GLN A 361 -11.60 12.20 12.04
CA GLN A 361 -11.00 12.73 10.82
C GLN A 361 -12.00 13.50 9.96
N VAL A 362 -13.28 13.05 9.92
CA VAL A 362 -14.32 13.60 9.04
C VAL A 362 -15.17 14.69 9.73
N ASP A 363 -15.51 14.48 10.98
CA ASP A 363 -16.42 15.34 11.77
C ASP A 363 -15.93 15.41 13.23
N PRO A 364 -14.90 16.25 13.50
CA PRO A 364 -14.32 16.37 14.85
C PRO A 364 -15.33 16.71 15.96
N PRO A 365 -16.31 17.63 15.74
CA PRO A 365 -17.33 17.92 16.75
C PRO A 365 -18.20 16.71 17.10
N TYR A 366 -18.60 15.94 16.09
CA TYR A 366 -19.37 14.70 16.30
C TYR A 366 -18.56 13.66 17.07
N ALA A 367 -17.29 13.45 16.69
CA ALA A 367 -16.41 12.52 17.36
C ALA A 367 -16.18 12.86 18.85
N ARG A 368 -16.06 14.13 19.21
CA ARG A 368 -15.93 14.54 20.62
C ARG A 368 -17.15 14.11 21.47
N ARG A 369 -18.36 14.17 20.91
CA ARG A 369 -19.56 13.67 21.61
C ARG A 369 -19.50 12.16 21.79
N LEU A 370 -19.09 11.43 20.73
CA LEU A 370 -18.96 9.98 20.79
C LEU A 370 -17.92 9.53 21.82
N TYR A 371 -16.76 10.24 21.91
CA TYR A 371 -15.74 9.93 22.92
C TYR A 371 -16.26 10.10 24.34
N ARG A 372 -17.04 11.14 24.65
CA ARG A 372 -17.65 11.32 25.99
C ARG A 372 -18.47 10.09 26.36
N THR A 373 -19.41 9.68 25.49
CA THR A 373 -20.21 8.48 25.73
C THR A 373 -19.36 7.22 25.82
N PHE A 374 -18.31 7.11 25.03
CA PHE A 374 -17.40 5.94 25.02
C PHE A 374 -16.58 5.82 26.32
N ASP A 375 -16.15 6.94 26.88
CA ASP A 375 -15.36 7.01 28.11
C ASP A 375 -16.21 6.72 29.36
N GLU A 376 -17.54 6.93 29.29
CA GLU A 376 -18.53 6.65 30.36
C GLU A 376 -18.96 5.18 30.40
N ILE A 377 -18.58 4.34 29.38
CA ILE A 377 -19.00 2.95 29.33
C ILE A 377 -18.26 2.11 30.36
N ASP A 378 -19.02 1.35 31.14
CA ASP A 378 -18.50 0.27 31.98
C ASP A 378 -18.18 -0.95 31.09
N TRP A 379 -16.90 -1.23 30.93
CA TRP A 379 -16.42 -2.33 30.09
C TRP A 379 -16.27 -3.65 30.86
N GLU A 380 -16.49 -3.63 32.16
CA GLU A 380 -16.40 -4.80 33.03
C GLU A 380 -17.78 -5.39 33.36
N ALA A 381 -18.85 -4.64 33.06
CA ALA A 381 -20.24 -5.04 33.29
C ALA A 381 -20.78 -6.06 32.29
#